data_ba3a4f0fbbb068a1f87307839590757f
#
_entry.id   ba3a4f0fbbb068a1f87307839590757f
#
_cell.length_a   1.000
_cell.length_b   1.000
_cell.length_c   1.000
_cell.angle_alpha   90.00
_cell.angle_beta   90.00
_cell.angle_gamma   90.00
#
_symmetry.space_group_name_H-M   'P 1'
#
loop_
_entity.id
_entity.type
_entity.pdbx_description
1 polymer ?
#
loop_
_entity_poly.entity_id
_entity_poly.type
_entity_poly.pdbx_seq_one_letter_code
_entity_poly.pdbx_strand_id
1 'polypeptide(L)'
;SLDKLQISENIKTKIRDEFEEVMKLLNFDEKGHDIFKRFYIDGRIYFHKVIDPNSPRKGLTELRYIDPRKIKKVREVTKKRDTKGAKGIEIIEKTAEWFVYNEKGMTAANSNAGVKIASDAITYVTSGIIDQTKNMVLGHLHKAIKPVNQLRMIEDAVVIYRIVRAPERRIFYVDVGNLPKVKAESYLRDVMARYRNKLVYDASTGEIRD
;
A
#
# COMPACT_ATOMS: atom_id res chain seq x y z
N SER A 1 -25.47 18.89 5.81
CA SER A 1 -26.12 19.31 7.06
C SER A 1 -27.61 19.09 6.89
N LEU A 2 -28.21 18.34 7.81
CA LEU A 2 -29.67 18.02 7.83
C LEU A 2 -30.53 19.28 7.94
N ASP A 3 -30.00 20.36 8.47
CA ASP A 3 -30.71 21.62 8.71
C ASP A 3 -31.15 22.32 7.40
N LYS A 4 -30.42 22.05 6.30
CA LYS A 4 -30.73 22.59 4.97
C LYS A 4 -31.84 21.83 4.21
N LEU A 5 -32.26 20.67 4.72
CA LEU A 5 -33.27 19.85 4.08
C LEU A 5 -34.69 20.25 4.57
N GLN A 6 -35.64 20.39 3.65
CA GLN A 6 -37.06 20.66 3.95
C GLN A 6 -37.77 19.34 4.34
N ILE A 7 -37.39 18.76 5.48
CA ILE A 7 -37.98 17.54 6.04
C ILE A 7 -38.49 17.87 7.46
N SER A 8 -39.52 17.15 7.91
CA SER A 8 -40.05 17.34 9.25
C SER A 8 -38.99 17.10 10.35
N GLU A 9 -39.05 17.87 11.42
CA GLU A 9 -38.08 17.75 12.53
C GLU A 9 -38.05 16.36 13.17
N ASN A 10 -39.20 15.67 13.24
CA ASN A 10 -39.28 14.30 13.73
C ASN A 10 -38.42 13.30 12.91
N ILE A 11 -38.36 13.50 11.60
CA ILE A 11 -37.53 12.66 10.73
C ILE A 11 -36.05 13.01 10.92
N LYS A 12 -35.71 14.28 11.05
CA LYS A 12 -34.35 14.74 11.32
C LYS A 12 -33.81 14.17 12.63
N THR A 13 -34.63 14.16 13.68
CA THR A 13 -34.25 13.60 14.98
C THR A 13 -33.97 12.10 14.86
N LYS A 14 -34.89 11.35 14.24
CA LYS A 14 -34.65 9.91 14.02
C LYS A 14 -33.35 9.62 13.23
N ILE A 15 -33.05 10.42 12.21
CA ILE A 15 -31.80 10.26 11.44
C ILE A 15 -30.58 10.55 12.32
N ARG A 16 -30.66 11.55 13.22
CA ARG A 16 -29.57 11.83 14.17
C ARG A 16 -29.37 10.68 15.15
N ASP A 17 -30.44 10.16 15.71
CA ASP A 17 -30.41 9.05 16.66
C ASP A 17 -29.79 7.79 16.02
N GLU A 18 -30.20 7.42 14.83
CA GLU A 18 -29.63 6.30 14.07
C GLU A 18 -28.15 6.52 13.71
N PHE A 19 -27.78 7.76 13.39
CA PHE A 19 -26.38 8.09 13.12
C PHE A 19 -25.51 7.95 14.38
N GLU A 20 -26.01 8.42 15.53
CA GLU A 20 -25.31 8.24 16.82
C GLU A 20 -25.15 6.76 17.17
N GLU A 21 -26.15 5.94 16.88
CA GLU A 21 -26.07 4.49 17.11
C GLU A 21 -24.99 3.85 16.24
N VAL A 22 -24.90 4.21 14.96
CA VAL A 22 -23.83 3.75 14.07
C VAL A 22 -22.46 4.21 14.57
N MET A 23 -22.31 5.44 15.06
CA MET A 23 -21.06 5.94 15.63
C MET A 23 -20.64 5.16 16.88
N LYS A 24 -21.59 4.79 17.74
CA LYS A 24 -21.36 3.92 18.91
C LYS A 24 -20.93 2.51 18.48
N LEU A 25 -21.60 1.91 17.49
CA LEU A 25 -21.24 0.58 16.98
C LEU A 25 -19.83 0.54 16.38
N LEU A 26 -19.37 1.64 15.77
CA LEU A 26 -17.99 1.79 15.28
C LEU A 26 -16.99 2.07 16.40
N ASN A 27 -17.45 2.44 17.60
CA ASN A 27 -16.62 3.02 18.66
C ASN A 27 -15.73 4.15 18.12
N PHE A 28 -16.36 5.08 17.40
CA PHE A 28 -15.64 6.05 16.58
C PHE A 28 -14.80 7.01 17.40
N ASP A 29 -15.20 7.33 18.62
CA ASP A 29 -14.49 8.24 19.51
C ASP A 29 -13.09 7.72 19.86
N GLU A 30 -12.95 6.40 20.06
CA GLU A 30 -11.67 5.77 20.35
C GLU A 30 -10.92 5.33 19.07
N LYS A 31 -11.66 4.73 18.11
CA LYS A 31 -11.07 4.05 16.94
C LYS A 31 -11.07 4.90 15.67
N GLY A 32 -11.66 6.09 15.69
CA GLY A 32 -11.81 6.92 14.50
C GLY A 32 -10.49 7.23 13.80
N HIS A 33 -9.43 7.53 14.57
CA HIS A 33 -8.10 7.75 14.03
C HIS A 33 -7.54 6.50 13.32
N ASP A 34 -7.69 5.32 13.93
CA ASP A 34 -7.20 4.06 13.34
C ASP A 34 -7.98 3.67 12.09
N ILE A 35 -9.30 3.88 12.09
CA ILE A 35 -10.16 3.66 10.93
C ILE A 35 -9.71 4.54 9.77
N PHE A 36 -9.52 5.84 10.04
CA PHE A 36 -9.07 6.80 9.02
C PHE A 36 -7.66 6.47 8.52
N LYS A 37 -6.73 6.16 9.41
CA LYS A 37 -5.36 5.77 9.07
C LYS A 37 -5.33 4.56 8.14
N ARG A 38 -6.08 3.50 8.46
CA ARG A 38 -6.20 2.30 7.61
C ARG A 38 -6.80 2.63 6.25
N PHE A 39 -7.88 3.42 6.23
CA PHE A 39 -8.47 3.88 4.98
C PHE A 39 -7.49 4.68 4.13
N TYR A 40 -6.72 5.56 4.74
CA TYR A 40 -5.73 6.40 4.05
C TYR A 40 -4.58 5.58 3.44
N ILE A 41 -4.12 4.54 4.15
CA ILE A 41 -3.06 3.64 3.70
C ILE A 41 -3.57 2.70 2.61
N ASP A 42 -4.65 1.94 2.89
CA ASP A 42 -5.14 0.88 2.02
C ASP A 42 -6.03 1.40 0.87
N GLY A 43 -6.57 2.61 0.99
CA GLY A 43 -7.49 3.23 0.03
C GLY A 43 -8.87 2.58 -0.01
N ARG A 44 -9.14 1.62 0.86
CA ARG A 44 -10.40 0.88 0.94
C ARG A 44 -10.61 0.34 2.34
N ILE A 45 -11.86 0.28 2.75
CA ILE A 45 -12.24 -0.26 4.05
C ILE A 45 -13.48 -1.13 3.91
N TYR A 46 -13.55 -2.18 4.69
CA TYR A 46 -14.64 -3.14 4.70
C TYR A 46 -15.15 -3.36 6.11
N PHE A 47 -16.47 -3.31 6.25
CA PHE A 47 -17.17 -3.68 7.48
C PHE A 47 -18.21 -4.74 7.17
N HIS A 48 -18.19 -5.83 7.91
CA HIS A 48 -19.25 -6.82 7.90
C HIS A 48 -20.38 -6.36 8.82
N LYS A 49 -21.57 -6.28 8.27
CA LYS A 49 -22.80 -5.96 8.98
C LYS A 49 -23.32 -7.23 9.63
N VAL A 50 -23.26 -7.30 10.95
CA VAL A 50 -23.77 -8.43 11.70
C VAL A 50 -25.18 -8.10 12.16
N ILE A 51 -26.14 -8.97 11.81
CA ILE A 51 -27.55 -8.87 12.20
C ILE A 51 -27.89 -10.16 12.99
N ASP A 52 -28.56 -10.01 14.12
CA ASP A 52 -29.03 -11.16 14.89
C ASP A 52 -30.13 -11.91 14.11
N PRO A 53 -29.91 -13.20 13.75
CA PRO A 53 -30.90 -13.99 13.04
C PRO A 53 -32.20 -14.19 13.84
N ASN A 54 -32.15 -14.15 15.18
CA ASN A 54 -33.32 -14.31 16.06
C ASN A 54 -34.17 -13.04 16.15
N SER A 55 -33.56 -11.88 15.89
CA SER A 55 -34.22 -10.58 16.03
C SER A 55 -33.84 -9.61 14.91
N PRO A 56 -34.10 -9.94 13.62
CA PRO A 56 -33.61 -9.14 12.47
C PRO A 56 -34.18 -7.72 12.44
N ARG A 57 -35.31 -7.49 13.10
CA ARG A 57 -35.95 -6.15 13.19
C ARG A 57 -35.19 -5.18 14.11
N LYS A 58 -34.28 -5.66 14.94
CA LYS A 58 -33.43 -4.79 15.78
C LYS A 58 -32.37 -4.03 14.98
N GLY A 59 -32.16 -4.39 13.71
CA GLY A 59 -31.16 -3.75 12.88
C GLY A 59 -29.73 -4.33 13.06
N LEU A 60 -28.75 -3.47 12.96
CA LEU A 60 -27.33 -3.86 13.05
C LEU A 60 -26.95 -4.08 14.52
N THR A 61 -26.37 -5.24 14.80
CA THR A 61 -25.86 -5.56 16.15
C THR A 61 -24.38 -5.21 16.29
N GLU A 62 -23.60 -5.41 15.24
CA GLU A 62 -22.15 -5.18 15.25
C GLU A 62 -21.67 -4.78 13.84
N LEU A 63 -20.67 -3.91 13.79
CA LEU A 63 -19.90 -3.59 12.58
C LEU A 63 -18.49 -4.14 12.73
N ARG A 64 -18.21 -5.29 12.11
CA ARG A 64 -16.92 -5.97 12.21
C ARG A 64 -15.98 -5.55 11.09
N TYR A 65 -14.86 -4.96 11.45
CA TYR A 65 -13.81 -4.62 10.49
C TYR A 65 -13.19 -5.87 9.84
N ILE A 66 -12.98 -5.82 8.53
CA ILE A 66 -12.30 -6.86 7.76
C ILE A 66 -11.05 -6.26 7.11
N ASP A 67 -9.91 -6.97 7.26
CA ASP A 67 -8.64 -6.59 6.61
C ASP A 67 -8.79 -6.62 5.08
N PRO A 68 -8.50 -5.53 4.37
CA PRO A 68 -8.58 -5.45 2.90
C PRO A 68 -7.74 -6.48 2.16
N ARG A 69 -6.74 -7.09 2.83
CA ARG A 69 -5.91 -8.17 2.26
C ARG A 69 -6.59 -9.53 2.28
N LYS A 70 -7.65 -9.69 3.08
CA LYS A 70 -8.38 -10.94 3.27
C LYS A 70 -9.69 -11.01 2.48
N ILE A 71 -10.11 -9.90 1.90
CA ILE A 71 -11.39 -9.80 1.18
C ILE A 71 -11.21 -9.20 -0.21
N LYS A 72 -11.98 -9.70 -1.17
CA LYS A 72 -11.99 -9.23 -2.55
C LYS A 72 -13.43 -9.10 -3.04
N LYS A 73 -13.74 -8.00 -3.72
CA LYS A 73 -14.99 -7.83 -4.45
C LYS A 73 -14.87 -8.54 -5.81
N VAL A 74 -15.79 -9.41 -6.12
CA VAL A 74 -15.88 -10.12 -7.40
C VAL A 74 -17.13 -9.64 -8.12
N ARG A 75 -16.96 -9.28 -9.37
CA ARG A 75 -18.04 -8.93 -10.29
C ARG A 75 -18.02 -9.86 -11.46
N GLU A 76 -19.08 -10.63 -11.64
CA GLU A 76 -19.29 -11.50 -12.79
C GLU A 76 -20.24 -10.80 -13.77
N VAL A 77 -19.80 -10.71 -15.01
CA VAL A 77 -20.58 -10.13 -16.09
C VAL A 77 -20.85 -11.22 -17.10
N THR A 78 -22.10 -11.70 -17.17
CA THR A 78 -22.53 -12.65 -18.20
C THR A 78 -22.89 -11.86 -19.44
N LYS A 79 -22.17 -12.12 -20.52
CA LYS A 79 -22.40 -11.52 -21.84
C LYS A 79 -23.09 -12.52 -22.74
N LYS A 80 -24.17 -12.10 -23.40
CA LYS A 80 -24.84 -12.89 -24.43
C LYS A 80 -24.50 -12.27 -25.80
N ARG A 81 -24.03 -13.12 -26.71
CA ARG A 81 -23.85 -12.71 -28.10
C ARG A 81 -25.17 -12.86 -28.82
N ASP A 82 -25.67 -11.75 -29.37
CA ASP A 82 -26.82 -11.83 -30.26
C ASP A 82 -26.33 -12.27 -31.65
N THR A 83 -26.59 -13.52 -31.97
CA THR A 83 -26.18 -14.17 -33.25
C THR A 83 -27.06 -13.75 -34.42
N LYS A 84 -28.18 -13.03 -34.21
CA LYS A 84 -29.13 -12.65 -35.24
C LYS A 84 -28.84 -11.33 -35.95
N GLY A 85 -27.85 -10.56 -35.52
CA GLY A 85 -27.45 -9.32 -36.16
C GLY A 85 -26.09 -9.40 -36.85
N ALA A 86 -25.94 -8.80 -38.01
CA ALA A 86 -24.73 -8.83 -38.86
C ALA A 86 -23.45 -8.24 -38.23
N LYS A 87 -23.48 -7.76 -37.00
CA LYS A 87 -22.33 -7.37 -36.16
C LYS A 87 -22.62 -7.85 -34.77
N GLY A 88 -21.99 -8.93 -34.33
CA GLY A 88 -22.16 -9.52 -33.01
C GLY A 88 -21.99 -8.52 -31.87
N ILE A 89 -23.07 -7.84 -31.51
CA ILE A 89 -23.11 -6.92 -30.37
C ILE A 89 -23.17 -7.77 -29.11
N GLU A 90 -22.19 -7.62 -28.24
CA GLU A 90 -22.20 -8.25 -26.92
C GLU A 90 -23.14 -7.47 -26.00
N ILE A 91 -24.26 -8.09 -25.60
CA ILE A 91 -25.19 -7.51 -24.64
C ILE A 91 -24.87 -8.08 -23.26
N ILE A 92 -24.75 -7.20 -22.26
CA ILE A 92 -24.61 -7.61 -20.87
C ILE A 92 -25.97 -8.10 -20.38
N GLU A 93 -26.12 -9.40 -20.15
CA GLU A 93 -27.38 -10.01 -19.71
C GLU A 93 -27.52 -9.96 -18.19
N LYS A 94 -26.47 -10.21 -17.47
CA LYS A 94 -26.49 -10.32 -16.01
C LYS A 94 -25.20 -9.83 -15.39
N THR A 95 -25.32 -9.04 -14.34
CA THR A 95 -24.19 -8.67 -13.51
C THR A 95 -24.46 -9.16 -12.08
N ALA A 96 -23.59 -10.03 -11.57
CA ALA A 96 -23.64 -10.48 -10.19
C ALA A 96 -22.40 -9.98 -9.44
N GLU A 97 -22.62 -9.42 -8.25
CA GLU A 97 -21.56 -8.93 -7.40
C GLU A 97 -21.61 -9.61 -6.04
N TRP A 98 -20.45 -10.05 -5.55
CA TRP A 98 -20.28 -10.63 -4.22
C TRP A 98 -18.88 -10.39 -3.70
N PHE A 99 -18.67 -10.69 -2.44
CA PHE A 99 -17.35 -10.68 -1.82
C PHE A 99 -16.86 -12.09 -1.57
N VAL A 100 -15.54 -12.29 -1.66
CA VAL A 100 -14.88 -13.53 -1.28
C VAL A 100 -13.93 -13.22 -0.14
N TYR A 101 -14.09 -13.92 0.97
CA TYR A 101 -13.24 -13.80 2.16
C TYR A 101 -12.36 -15.02 2.31
N ASN A 102 -11.07 -14.82 2.57
CA ASN A 102 -10.12 -15.88 2.87
C ASN A 102 -9.27 -15.48 4.09
N GLU A 103 -9.32 -16.29 5.14
CA GLU A 103 -8.61 -16.04 6.37
C GLU A 103 -7.08 -15.99 6.21
N LYS A 104 -6.53 -16.80 5.30
CA LYS A 104 -5.09 -16.85 4.99
C LYS A 104 -4.61 -15.71 4.11
N GLY A 105 -5.49 -14.80 3.70
CA GLY A 105 -5.22 -13.71 2.77
C GLY A 105 -5.42 -14.09 1.30
N MET A 106 -5.60 -13.06 0.46
CA MET A 106 -5.80 -13.19 -0.98
C MET A 106 -4.46 -13.17 -1.71
N THR A 107 -3.93 -14.33 -2.05
CA THR A 107 -2.80 -14.51 -2.96
C THR A 107 -3.28 -14.92 -4.35
N ALA A 108 -2.44 -14.80 -5.37
CA ALA A 108 -2.79 -15.19 -6.74
C ALA A 108 -3.25 -16.65 -6.83
N ALA A 109 -2.66 -17.54 -6.02
CA ALA A 109 -3.01 -18.97 -5.96
C ALA A 109 -4.36 -19.22 -5.26
N ASN A 110 -4.79 -18.36 -4.32
CA ASN A 110 -5.98 -18.55 -3.48
C ASN A 110 -7.10 -17.54 -3.80
N SER A 111 -7.02 -16.85 -4.93
CA SER A 111 -7.96 -15.77 -5.25
C SER A 111 -9.42 -16.17 -5.35
N ASN A 112 -9.70 -17.44 -5.63
CA ASN A 112 -11.06 -17.99 -5.75
C ASN A 112 -11.43 -18.96 -4.61
N ALA A 113 -10.47 -19.29 -3.74
CA ALA A 113 -10.70 -20.16 -2.58
C ALA A 113 -11.09 -19.29 -1.38
N GLY A 114 -12.33 -19.36 -0.93
CA GLY A 114 -12.80 -18.62 0.22
C GLY A 114 -14.29 -18.67 0.41
N VAL A 115 -14.78 -18.04 1.47
CA VAL A 115 -16.22 -17.93 1.76
C VAL A 115 -16.83 -16.83 0.91
N LYS A 116 -17.87 -17.18 0.15
CA LYS A 116 -18.65 -16.22 -0.63
C LYS A 116 -19.62 -15.49 0.30
N ILE A 117 -19.58 -14.17 0.28
CA ILE A 117 -20.42 -13.30 1.11
C ILE A 117 -21.26 -12.42 0.17
N ALA A 118 -22.53 -12.27 0.48
CA ALA A 118 -23.44 -11.42 -0.28
C ALA A 118 -23.00 -9.94 -0.23
N SER A 119 -23.25 -9.20 -1.30
CA SER A 119 -22.81 -7.80 -1.41
C SER A 119 -23.50 -6.87 -0.40
N ASP A 120 -24.71 -7.20 0.03
CA ASP A 120 -25.50 -6.46 1.02
C ASP A 120 -25.00 -6.65 2.46
N ALA A 121 -24.30 -7.77 2.75
CA ALA A 121 -23.73 -8.03 4.07
C ALA A 121 -22.44 -7.24 4.36
N ILE A 122 -21.83 -6.62 3.36
CA ILE A 122 -20.57 -5.88 3.49
C ILE A 122 -20.78 -4.41 3.15
N THR A 123 -20.33 -3.53 4.05
CA THR A 123 -20.15 -2.10 3.73
C THR A 123 -18.75 -1.92 3.16
N TYR A 124 -18.65 -1.41 1.94
CA TYR A 124 -17.41 -1.22 1.20
C TYR A 124 -17.26 0.25 0.80
N VAL A 125 -16.18 0.87 1.24
CA VAL A 125 -15.84 2.27 0.92
C VAL A 125 -14.46 2.30 0.29
N THR A 126 -14.31 3.09 -0.78
CA THR A 126 -13.04 3.24 -1.53
C THR A 126 -12.58 4.68 -1.53
N SER A 127 -11.28 4.89 -1.73
CA SER A 127 -10.66 6.22 -1.92
C SER A 127 -11.10 6.92 -3.21
N GLY A 128 -11.69 6.18 -4.16
CA GLY A 128 -11.99 6.69 -5.50
C GLY A 128 -10.79 6.73 -6.44
N ILE A 129 -9.58 6.47 -5.96
CA ILE A 129 -8.37 6.43 -6.79
C ILE A 129 -8.24 5.01 -7.34
N ILE A 130 -8.41 4.86 -8.64
CA ILE A 130 -8.38 3.57 -9.34
C ILE A 130 -7.24 3.56 -10.36
N ASP A 131 -6.46 2.49 -10.36
CA ASP A 131 -5.52 2.20 -11.43
C ASP A 131 -6.31 1.69 -12.65
N GLN A 132 -6.27 2.45 -13.74
CA GLN A 132 -7.00 2.13 -14.97
C GLN A 132 -6.51 0.85 -15.66
N THR A 133 -5.24 0.47 -15.46
CA THR A 133 -4.65 -0.71 -16.08
C THR A 133 -5.04 -2.01 -15.38
N LYS A 134 -5.14 -1.99 -14.06
CA LYS A 134 -5.37 -3.19 -13.23
C LYS A 134 -6.72 -3.21 -12.52
N ASN A 135 -7.53 -2.17 -12.67
CA ASN A 135 -8.78 -1.99 -11.91
C ASN A 135 -8.62 -2.15 -10.40
N MET A 136 -7.44 -1.77 -9.87
CA MET A 136 -7.13 -1.86 -8.45
C MET A 136 -7.37 -0.52 -7.78
N VAL A 137 -7.98 -0.55 -6.61
CA VAL A 137 -8.11 0.64 -5.75
C VAL A 137 -6.75 0.93 -5.12
N LEU A 138 -6.31 2.17 -5.24
CA LEU A 138 -5.03 2.65 -4.72
C LEU A 138 -5.24 3.46 -3.44
N GLY A 139 -4.33 3.32 -2.48
CA GLY A 139 -4.26 4.18 -1.30
C GLY A 139 -3.75 5.58 -1.64
N HIS A 140 -4.05 6.54 -0.78
CA HIS A 140 -3.56 7.92 -0.95
C HIS A 140 -2.03 8.01 -0.92
N LEU A 141 -1.37 7.11 -0.18
CA LEU A 141 0.09 7.03 -0.08
C LEU A 141 0.78 6.39 -1.29
N HIS A 142 0.03 5.85 -2.25
CA HIS A 142 0.61 5.16 -3.41
C HIS A 142 1.60 6.06 -4.18
N LYS A 143 1.27 7.33 -4.34
CA LYS A 143 2.15 8.30 -5.02
C LYS A 143 3.45 8.59 -4.26
N ALA A 144 3.47 8.36 -2.96
CA ALA A 144 4.64 8.60 -2.11
C ALA A 144 5.66 7.45 -2.13
N ILE A 145 5.30 6.27 -2.63
CA ILE A 145 6.18 5.09 -2.65
C ILE A 145 7.48 5.37 -3.41
N LYS A 146 7.38 5.95 -4.59
CA LYS A 146 8.55 6.25 -5.43
C LYS A 146 9.51 7.24 -4.78
N PRO A 147 9.07 8.44 -4.33
CA PRO A 147 9.97 9.39 -3.66
C PRO A 147 10.54 8.87 -2.35
N VAL A 148 9.79 8.08 -1.57
CA VAL A 148 10.31 7.47 -0.33
C VAL A 148 11.41 6.46 -0.62
N ASN A 149 11.25 5.62 -1.65
CA ASN A 149 12.31 4.69 -2.06
C ASN A 149 13.55 5.43 -2.57
N GLN A 150 13.37 6.52 -3.32
CA GLN A 150 14.48 7.36 -3.75
C GLN A 150 15.20 8.02 -2.58
N LEU A 151 14.46 8.50 -1.57
CA LEU A 151 15.04 9.08 -0.35
C LEU A 151 15.91 8.04 0.38
N ARG A 152 15.39 6.83 0.58
CA ARG A 152 16.18 5.73 1.19
C ARG A 152 17.49 5.46 0.45
N MET A 153 17.42 5.39 -0.88
CA MET A 153 18.63 5.20 -1.70
C MET A 153 19.64 6.34 -1.51
N ILE A 154 19.17 7.60 -1.38
CA ILE A 154 20.04 8.75 -1.15
C ILE A 154 20.64 8.69 0.27
N GLU A 155 19.85 8.34 1.28
CA GLU A 155 20.33 8.18 2.66
C GLU A 155 21.45 7.14 2.73
N ASP A 156 21.24 5.95 2.14
CA ASP A 156 22.24 4.89 2.06
C ASP A 156 23.50 5.36 1.30
N ALA A 157 23.31 6.03 0.17
CA ALA A 157 24.42 6.56 -0.64
C ALA A 157 25.23 7.61 0.12
N VAL A 158 24.61 8.49 0.92
CA VAL A 158 25.29 9.48 1.74
C VAL A 158 26.13 8.81 2.84
N VAL A 159 25.59 7.77 3.48
CA VAL A 159 26.33 7.01 4.50
C VAL A 159 27.53 6.35 3.87
N ILE A 160 27.37 5.62 2.76
CA ILE A 160 28.45 4.97 2.04
C ILE A 160 29.50 6.01 1.59
N TYR A 161 29.05 7.15 1.03
CA TYR A 161 29.94 8.23 0.63
C TYR A 161 30.78 8.77 1.81
N ARG A 162 30.16 8.95 2.97
CA ARG A 162 30.87 9.40 4.18
C ARG A 162 31.88 8.36 4.66
N ILE A 163 31.51 7.09 4.69
CA ILE A 163 32.41 6.00 5.10
C ILE A 163 33.61 5.89 4.15
N VAL A 164 33.37 5.95 2.84
CA VAL A 164 34.42 5.79 1.82
C VAL A 164 35.28 7.05 1.68
N ARG A 165 34.72 8.23 1.90
CA ARG A 165 35.43 9.51 1.74
C ARG A 165 35.77 10.23 3.05
N ALA A 166 35.29 9.76 4.18
CA ALA A 166 35.64 10.33 5.49
C ALA A 166 37.13 10.19 5.88
N PRO A 167 37.90 9.24 5.35
CA PRO A 167 39.36 9.33 5.51
C PRO A 167 39.80 10.59 4.79
N GLU A 168 40.49 11.42 5.55
CA GLU A 168 41.18 12.61 5.09
C GLU A 168 41.90 12.31 3.76
N ARG A 169 41.79 13.22 2.80
CA ARG A 169 42.65 13.14 1.61
C ARG A 169 44.08 13.37 2.08
N ARG A 170 44.79 12.27 2.28
CA ARG A 170 46.21 12.33 2.60
C ARG A 170 46.98 12.52 1.32
N ILE A 171 47.67 13.64 1.18
CA ILE A 171 48.59 13.91 0.08
C ILE A 171 49.98 13.60 0.63
N PHE A 172 50.62 12.59 0.05
CA PHE A 172 52.01 12.24 0.37
C PHE A 172 52.91 12.88 -0.66
N TYR A 173 53.81 13.72 -0.17
CA TYR A 173 54.90 14.24 -0.98
C TYR A 173 56.11 13.32 -0.78
N VAL A 174 56.53 12.65 -1.83
CA VAL A 174 57.66 11.75 -1.79
C VAL A 174 58.82 12.41 -2.55
N ASP A 175 59.88 12.76 -1.84
CA ASP A 175 61.11 13.26 -2.48
C ASP A 175 61.82 12.11 -3.16
N VAL A 176 62.00 12.21 -4.47
CA VAL A 176 62.66 11.19 -5.31
C VAL A 176 64.08 11.59 -5.66
N GLY A 177 64.59 12.69 -5.11
CA GLY A 177 65.96 13.18 -5.38
C GLY A 177 66.25 13.36 -6.87
N ASN A 178 67.44 12.97 -7.30
CA ASN A 178 67.89 13.06 -8.69
C ASN A 178 67.60 11.82 -9.56
N LEU A 179 66.56 11.03 -9.22
CA LEU A 179 66.17 9.85 -9.99
C LEU A 179 65.65 10.24 -11.39
N PRO A 180 66.02 9.49 -12.45
CA PRO A 180 65.40 9.68 -13.76
C PRO A 180 63.90 9.47 -13.69
N LYS A 181 63.10 10.28 -14.43
CA LYS A 181 61.64 10.33 -14.38
C LYS A 181 60.96 8.95 -14.41
N VAL A 182 61.45 8.05 -15.28
CA VAL A 182 60.91 6.68 -15.43
C VAL A 182 61.09 5.82 -14.15
N LYS A 183 62.26 5.95 -13.48
CA LYS A 183 62.50 5.25 -12.20
C LYS A 183 61.72 5.88 -11.05
N ALA A 184 61.54 7.19 -11.04
CA ALA A 184 60.73 7.87 -10.05
C ALA A 184 59.27 7.47 -10.15
N GLU A 185 58.70 7.35 -11.34
CA GLU A 185 57.36 6.87 -11.58
C GLU A 185 57.14 5.42 -11.17
N SER A 186 58.10 4.52 -11.43
CA SER A 186 58.02 3.13 -10.98
C SER A 186 58.09 3.03 -9.44
N TYR A 187 58.93 3.79 -8.79
CA TYR A 187 59.04 3.86 -7.34
C TYR A 187 57.74 4.36 -6.71
N LEU A 188 57.15 5.43 -7.25
CA LEU A 188 55.84 5.94 -6.79
C LEU A 188 54.72 4.92 -6.94
N ARG A 189 54.71 4.15 -8.05
CA ARG A 189 53.71 3.06 -8.22
C ARG A 189 53.86 1.96 -7.20
N ASP A 190 55.11 1.56 -6.89
CA ASP A 190 55.37 0.55 -5.87
C ASP A 190 54.98 1.01 -4.47
N VAL A 191 55.26 2.28 -4.13
CA VAL A 191 54.82 2.88 -2.87
C VAL A 191 53.30 2.95 -2.80
N MET A 192 52.63 3.40 -3.87
CA MET A 192 51.18 3.42 -3.92
C MET A 192 50.55 2.03 -3.79
N ALA A 193 51.15 1.00 -4.39
CA ALA A 193 50.67 -0.37 -4.29
C ALA A 193 50.80 -0.94 -2.87
N ARG A 194 51.89 -0.62 -2.15
CA ARG A 194 52.11 -1.07 -0.76
C ARG A 194 51.20 -0.38 0.26
N TYR A 195 50.86 0.89 0.04
CA TYR A 195 50.05 1.69 0.97
C TYR A 195 48.59 1.87 0.53
N ARG A 196 48.16 1.13 -0.48
CA ARG A 196 46.77 1.15 -0.94
C ARG A 196 45.92 0.22 -0.07
N ASN A 197 45.54 0.68 1.11
CA ASN A 197 44.56 -0.01 1.93
C ASN A 197 43.23 -0.01 1.17
N LYS A 198 42.79 -1.16 0.78
CA LYS A 198 41.54 -1.39 0.08
C LYS A 198 40.47 -1.66 1.13
N LEU A 199 39.91 -0.60 1.71
CA LEU A 199 38.68 -0.74 2.50
C LEU A 199 37.54 -1.13 1.56
N VAL A 200 37.10 -2.38 1.65
CA VAL A 200 35.97 -2.90 0.89
C VAL A 200 34.78 -2.98 1.84
N TYR A 201 33.75 -2.19 1.55
CA TYR A 201 32.47 -2.29 2.26
C TYR A 201 31.64 -3.42 1.66
N ASP A 202 31.30 -4.42 2.50
CA ASP A 202 30.40 -5.49 2.12
C ASP A 202 28.96 -5.09 2.47
N ALA A 203 28.17 -4.79 1.44
CA ALA A 203 26.80 -4.35 1.60
C ALA A 203 25.86 -5.43 2.16
N SER A 204 26.28 -6.70 2.16
CA SER A 204 25.47 -7.82 2.67
C SER A 204 25.65 -8.04 4.17
N THR A 205 26.84 -7.78 4.69
CA THR A 205 27.19 -7.98 6.11
C THR A 205 27.30 -6.70 6.90
N GLY A 206 27.40 -5.53 6.22
CA GLY A 206 27.65 -4.24 6.85
C GLY A 206 29.05 -4.06 7.42
N GLU A 207 29.97 -4.99 7.15
CA GLU A 207 31.34 -4.97 7.65
C GLU A 207 32.31 -4.31 6.66
N ILE A 208 33.29 -3.62 7.22
CA ILE A 208 34.42 -3.06 6.47
C ILE A 208 35.58 -4.03 6.61
N ARG A 209 36.10 -4.57 5.49
CA ARG A 209 37.24 -5.48 5.44
C ARG A 209 38.46 -4.77 4.79
N ASP A 210 39.64 -5.00 5.37
CA ASP A 210 40.95 -4.59 4.82
C ASP A 210 41.38 -5.49 3.67
#